data_e984f74c62233198f6bbacead9472942
#
_entry.id   e984f74c62233198f6bbacead9472942
#
_cell.length_a   1.000
_cell.length_b   1.000
_cell.length_c   1.000
_cell.angle_alpha   90.00
_cell.angle_beta   90.00
_cell.angle_gamma   90.00
#
_symmetry.space_group_name_H-M   'P 1'
#
loop_
_entity.id
_entity.type
_entity.pdbx_description
1 polymer ?
#
loop_
_entity_poly.entity_id
_entity_poly.type
_entity_poly.pdbx_seq_one_letter_code
_entity_poly.pdbx_strand_id
1 'polypeptide(L)'
;MRAAGLFSGIGGFELGLSRGGVTTELLCENWAPAAAVLSQRFDAHVAGDITALRSLPPVDVVTAGFPCTDLSQVGRKAGIGGAESGLVNEVFRLVEKRAPTWLVLENVPNMLTLHRGAPIGAITSWLDQNNWNWAYRLVDSQYFGVRQRRRRVFVVASKSEDPRGVLFADEVGGSGGLRSHKAYGFYWTEGNRGLGWGEGVTPTLKGGSKLGIASPPAVWRPAGPTGEAIVKPSIEAGERLQGFRSGWTRVAGKDGTRWKLVGNAVTAPVATWIGRRLTQPGEPVDVQRTVLLPGTSWPTAAARVDGQAEAWCLSERPVRVRIGQSLDGLLTRYGTTPLSLTATRGFTRRLEASSLRRRADFTSALHAHAEFYAD
;
A
#
# COMPACT_ATOMS: atom_id res chain seq x y z
N MET A 1 11.55 -9.67 18.84
CA MET A 1 10.40 -8.78 19.05
C MET A 1 9.12 -9.51 18.71
N ARG A 2 8.00 -9.20 19.42
CA ARG A 2 6.68 -9.79 19.20
C ARG A 2 5.72 -8.71 18.67
N ALA A 3 4.81 -9.08 17.77
CA ALA A 3 3.89 -8.14 17.13
C ALA A 3 2.42 -8.54 17.27
N ALA A 4 1.55 -7.53 17.28
CA ALA A 4 0.11 -7.68 17.04
C ALA A 4 -0.28 -6.88 15.78
N GLY A 5 -0.96 -7.55 14.85
CA GLY A 5 -1.50 -6.94 13.63
C GLY A 5 -2.97 -6.60 13.82
N LEU A 6 -3.34 -5.36 13.53
CA LEU A 6 -4.73 -4.88 13.51
C LEU A 6 -5.10 -4.53 12.07
N PHE A 7 -6.30 -4.94 11.62
CA PHE A 7 -6.70 -4.88 10.21
C PHE A 7 -5.72 -5.62 9.31
N SER A 8 -5.35 -6.85 9.72
CA SER A 8 -4.22 -7.60 9.14
C SER A 8 -4.42 -7.98 7.67
N GLY A 9 -5.65 -7.95 7.15
CA GLY A 9 -5.95 -8.30 5.77
C GLY A 9 -5.49 -9.72 5.45
N ILE A 10 -4.52 -9.85 4.55
CA ILE A 10 -3.90 -11.14 4.20
C ILE A 10 -2.48 -11.30 4.77
N GLY A 11 -2.12 -10.51 5.77
CA GLY A 11 -0.85 -10.64 6.48
C GLY A 11 0.34 -9.99 5.76
N GLY A 12 0.14 -8.84 5.13
CA GLY A 12 1.22 -8.14 4.43
C GLY A 12 2.28 -7.55 5.35
N PHE A 13 1.87 -6.96 6.47
CA PHE A 13 2.77 -6.53 7.52
C PHE A 13 3.47 -7.72 8.16
N GLU A 14 2.72 -8.71 8.58
CA GLU A 14 3.19 -9.85 9.35
C GLU A 14 4.22 -10.69 8.56
N LEU A 15 3.95 -10.92 7.26
CA LEU A 15 4.91 -11.58 6.37
C LEU A 15 6.19 -10.76 6.21
N GLY A 16 6.07 -9.43 6.14
CA GLY A 16 7.23 -8.55 6.06
C GLY A 16 8.01 -8.51 7.36
N LEU A 17 7.32 -8.33 8.48
CA LEU A 17 7.90 -8.28 9.81
C LEU A 17 8.62 -9.58 10.19
N SER A 18 8.05 -10.74 9.84
CA SER A 18 8.70 -12.04 10.09
C SER A 18 10.05 -12.17 9.39
N ARG A 19 10.19 -11.62 8.18
CA ARG A 19 11.47 -11.53 7.45
C ARG A 19 12.46 -10.54 8.08
N GLY A 20 11.95 -9.61 8.90
CA GLY A 20 12.73 -8.66 9.69
C GLY A 20 13.07 -9.17 11.09
N GLY A 21 12.70 -10.42 11.46
CA GLY A 21 12.99 -11.00 12.76
C GLY A 21 11.94 -10.72 13.84
N VAL A 22 10.72 -10.34 13.46
CA VAL A 22 9.60 -10.08 14.38
C VAL A 22 8.58 -11.21 14.30
N THR A 23 8.17 -11.78 15.40
CA THR A 23 7.17 -12.87 15.49
C THR A 23 5.78 -12.29 15.75
N THR A 24 4.77 -12.77 15.06
CA THR A 24 3.38 -12.34 15.25
C THR A 24 2.68 -13.22 16.30
N GLU A 25 2.05 -12.57 17.28
CA GLU A 25 1.29 -13.22 18.38
C GLU A 25 -0.23 -13.12 18.17
N LEU A 26 -0.69 -11.99 17.65
CA LEU A 26 -2.10 -11.68 17.47
C LEU A 26 -2.33 -11.09 16.08
N LEU A 27 -3.40 -11.53 15.44
CA LEU A 27 -3.94 -10.99 14.20
C LEU A 27 -5.39 -10.58 14.44
N CYS A 28 -5.81 -9.40 14.00
CA CYS A 28 -7.20 -8.96 14.09
C CYS A 28 -7.72 -8.61 12.69
N GLU A 29 -8.73 -9.37 12.23
CA GLU A 29 -9.32 -9.22 10.90
C GLU A 29 -10.76 -9.74 10.90
N ASN A 30 -11.72 -8.89 10.55
CA ASN A 30 -13.14 -9.23 10.60
C ASN A 30 -13.70 -9.80 9.29
N TRP A 31 -12.99 -9.64 8.17
CA TRP A 31 -13.46 -10.18 6.89
C TRP A 31 -13.08 -11.65 6.74
N ALA A 32 -14.07 -12.53 6.82
CA ALA A 32 -13.86 -13.98 6.88
C ALA A 32 -12.92 -14.55 5.80
N PRO A 33 -12.96 -14.14 4.49
CA PRO A 33 -11.98 -14.61 3.52
C PRO A 33 -10.53 -14.20 3.83
N ALA A 34 -10.32 -13.02 4.44
CA ALA A 34 -9.00 -12.58 4.86
C ALA A 34 -8.53 -13.36 6.10
N ALA A 35 -9.41 -13.51 7.09
CA ALA A 35 -9.14 -14.32 8.29
C ALA A 35 -8.78 -15.77 7.94
N ALA A 36 -9.44 -16.39 6.94
CA ALA A 36 -9.10 -17.73 6.46
C ALA A 36 -7.67 -17.79 5.87
N VAL A 37 -7.23 -16.74 5.15
CA VAL A 37 -5.84 -16.65 4.66
C VAL A 37 -4.88 -16.56 5.85
N LEU A 38 -5.17 -15.70 6.83
CA LEU A 38 -4.33 -15.54 8.03
C LEU A 38 -4.17 -16.84 8.79
N SER A 39 -5.28 -17.54 9.09
CA SER A 39 -5.26 -18.82 9.82
C SER A 39 -4.48 -19.91 9.07
N GLN A 40 -4.42 -19.85 7.73
CA GLN A 40 -3.63 -20.81 6.95
C GLN A 40 -2.13 -20.45 6.89
N ARG A 41 -1.79 -19.16 7.02
CA ARG A 41 -0.45 -18.64 6.75
C ARG A 41 0.39 -18.34 7.98
N PHE A 42 -0.25 -18.14 9.11
CA PHE A 42 0.42 -17.75 10.34
C PHE A 42 0.00 -18.66 11.51
N ASP A 43 0.98 -19.01 12.33
CA ASP A 43 0.75 -19.67 13.61
C ASP A 43 0.58 -18.60 14.69
N ALA A 44 -0.58 -17.88 14.63
CA ALA A 44 -0.91 -16.82 15.55
C ALA A 44 -2.42 -16.81 15.79
N HIS A 45 -2.86 -16.31 16.94
CA HIS A 45 -4.28 -16.15 17.23
C HIS A 45 -4.93 -15.14 16.29
N VAL A 46 -6.00 -15.55 15.61
CA VAL A 46 -6.79 -14.66 14.71
C VAL A 46 -8.06 -14.24 15.43
N ALA A 47 -8.09 -12.99 15.89
CA ALA A 47 -9.28 -12.34 16.43
C ALA A 47 -10.12 -11.72 15.29
N GLY A 48 -11.43 -11.60 15.51
CA GLY A 48 -12.36 -11.03 14.53
C GLY A 48 -12.43 -9.50 14.59
N ASP A 49 -13.51 -8.96 15.16
CA ASP A 49 -13.76 -7.52 15.21
C ASP A 49 -12.87 -6.82 16.25
N ILE A 50 -12.18 -5.75 15.82
CA ILE A 50 -11.33 -4.94 16.71
C ILE A 50 -12.12 -4.29 17.85
N THR A 51 -13.40 -3.99 17.65
CA THR A 51 -14.27 -3.40 18.70
C THR A 51 -14.52 -4.37 19.85
N ALA A 52 -14.49 -5.68 19.57
CA ALA A 52 -14.63 -6.73 20.57
C ALA A 52 -13.28 -7.04 21.29
N LEU A 53 -12.15 -6.59 20.76
CA LEU A 53 -10.85 -6.81 21.35
C LEU A 53 -10.65 -5.93 22.58
N ARG A 54 -10.56 -6.53 23.76
CA ARG A 54 -10.50 -5.81 25.04
C ARG A 54 -9.13 -5.22 25.35
N SER A 55 -8.06 -5.95 24.98
CA SER A 55 -6.66 -5.55 25.21
C SER A 55 -5.73 -6.29 24.27
N LEU A 56 -4.54 -5.75 24.08
CA LEU A 56 -3.45 -6.40 23.34
C LEU A 56 -2.67 -7.35 24.27
N PRO A 57 -2.10 -8.45 23.73
CA PRO A 57 -1.08 -9.21 24.45
C PRO A 57 0.17 -8.34 24.68
N PRO A 58 1.12 -8.77 25.54
CA PRO A 58 2.38 -8.07 25.72
C PRO A 58 3.26 -8.21 24.45
N VAL A 59 3.21 -7.19 23.58
CA VAL A 59 3.94 -7.14 22.30
C VAL A 59 4.80 -5.89 22.21
N ASP A 60 5.88 -5.98 21.44
CA ASP A 60 6.80 -4.87 21.18
C ASP A 60 6.33 -3.99 20.03
N VAL A 61 5.57 -4.57 19.07
CA VAL A 61 5.13 -3.89 17.85
C VAL A 61 3.62 -4.05 17.68
N VAL A 62 2.93 -2.94 17.38
CA VAL A 62 1.54 -2.97 16.90
C VAL A 62 1.52 -2.39 15.49
N THR A 63 0.94 -3.12 14.55
CA THR A 63 0.72 -2.64 13.16
C THR A 63 -0.76 -2.45 12.87
N ALA A 64 -1.11 -1.44 12.07
CA ALA A 64 -2.47 -1.23 11.60
C ALA A 64 -2.52 -0.60 10.21
N GLY A 65 -3.12 -1.34 9.26
CA GLY A 65 -3.50 -0.85 7.92
C GLY A 65 -5.00 -0.59 7.85
N PHE A 66 -5.48 0.46 8.50
CA PHE A 66 -6.91 0.73 8.65
C PHE A 66 -7.57 1.30 7.38
N PRO A 67 -8.90 1.10 7.17
CA PRO A 67 -9.60 1.55 5.97
C PRO A 67 -9.55 3.07 5.76
N CYS A 68 -9.29 3.51 4.51
CA CYS A 68 -9.22 4.93 4.17
C CYS A 68 -10.58 5.65 4.19
N THR A 69 -11.70 4.92 4.17
CA THR A 69 -13.06 5.49 4.29
C THR A 69 -13.27 6.22 5.61
N ASP A 70 -12.58 5.81 6.66
CA ASP A 70 -12.67 6.41 7.99
C ASP A 70 -11.88 7.71 8.11
N LEU A 71 -10.94 7.97 7.21
CA LEU A 71 -10.19 9.23 7.16
C LEU A 71 -11.07 10.45 6.92
N SER A 72 -12.20 10.29 6.21
CA SER A 72 -13.15 11.39 5.96
C SER A 72 -13.96 11.78 7.21
N GLN A 73 -14.04 10.90 8.21
CA GLN A 73 -14.78 11.10 9.46
C GLN A 73 -13.92 11.65 10.60
N VAL A 74 -12.63 11.32 10.61
CA VAL A 74 -11.67 11.78 11.64
C VAL A 74 -11.58 13.31 11.68
N GLY A 75 -11.67 14.01 10.54
CA GLY A 75 -11.63 15.48 10.48
C GLY A 75 -12.94 16.20 10.79
N ARG A 76 -14.08 15.51 10.78
CA ARG A 76 -15.41 16.13 11.01
C ARG A 76 -15.88 16.12 12.47
N LYS A 77 -15.27 15.33 13.34
CA LYS A 77 -15.74 15.07 14.72
C LYS A 77 -14.69 15.30 15.82
N ALA A 78 -13.72 16.18 15.59
CA ALA A 78 -12.84 16.68 16.66
C ALA A 78 -13.59 17.60 17.66
N GLY A 79 -14.91 17.50 17.73
CA GLY A 79 -15.78 18.13 18.71
C GLY A 79 -16.21 17.13 19.77
N ILE A 80 -15.96 17.47 21.02
CA ILE A 80 -16.35 16.77 22.24
C ILE A 80 -17.81 16.22 22.12
N GLY A 81 -17.99 14.88 22.08
CA GLY A 81 -19.29 14.22 22.33
C GLY A 81 -19.96 13.47 21.17
N GLY A 82 -19.32 13.12 20.08
CA GLY A 82 -19.91 12.39 18.95
C GLY A 82 -19.58 10.89 18.94
N ALA A 83 -20.59 10.04 19.16
CA ALA A 83 -20.50 8.57 19.16
C ALA A 83 -20.47 7.97 17.75
N GLU A 84 -19.39 8.12 17.01
CA GLU A 84 -18.94 7.27 15.90
C GLU A 84 -17.45 7.56 15.66
N SER A 85 -16.65 6.89 16.47
CA SER A 85 -15.20 6.90 16.37
C SER A 85 -14.77 6.14 15.11
N GLY A 86 -14.00 6.74 14.20
CA GLY A 86 -13.39 6.01 13.11
C GLY A 86 -12.54 4.84 13.65
N LEU A 87 -12.38 3.76 12.86
CA LEU A 87 -11.71 2.53 13.30
C LEU A 87 -10.27 2.76 13.79
N VAL A 88 -9.62 3.87 13.41
CA VAL A 88 -8.31 4.25 13.96
C VAL A 88 -8.36 4.53 15.47
N ASN A 89 -9.51 4.99 16.01
CA ASN A 89 -9.69 5.22 17.46
C ASN A 89 -9.69 3.90 18.24
N GLU A 90 -10.10 2.79 17.60
CA GLU A 90 -9.96 1.48 18.22
C GLU A 90 -8.49 1.04 18.37
N VAL A 91 -7.64 1.42 17.40
CA VAL A 91 -6.18 1.24 17.55
C VAL A 91 -5.69 2.04 18.75
N PHE A 92 -6.08 3.32 18.83
CA PHE A 92 -5.69 4.20 19.92
C PHE A 92 -6.16 3.70 21.28
N ARG A 93 -7.42 3.29 21.39
CA ARG A 93 -7.98 2.67 22.61
C ARG A 93 -7.18 1.47 23.10
N LEU A 94 -6.71 0.65 22.17
CA LEU A 94 -5.93 -0.55 22.53
C LEU A 94 -4.51 -0.21 22.97
N VAL A 95 -3.82 0.72 22.26
CA VAL A 95 -2.45 1.11 22.62
C VAL A 95 -2.40 2.04 23.84
N GLU A 96 -3.46 2.75 24.18
CA GLU A 96 -3.58 3.47 25.46
C GLU A 96 -3.56 2.51 26.65
N LYS A 97 -4.30 1.40 26.56
CA LYS A 97 -4.35 0.39 27.63
C LYS A 97 -3.01 -0.34 27.79
N ARG A 98 -2.32 -0.60 26.69
CA ARG A 98 -1.01 -1.24 26.68
C ARG A 98 -0.18 -0.71 25.52
N ALA A 99 0.67 0.23 25.81
CA ALA A 99 1.57 0.83 24.83
C ALA A 99 2.63 -0.20 24.38
N PRO A 100 2.78 -0.46 23.08
CA PRO A 100 3.93 -1.19 22.55
C PRO A 100 5.17 -0.27 22.51
N THR A 101 6.34 -0.84 22.28
CA THR A 101 7.54 -0.05 21.95
C THR A 101 7.33 0.69 20.62
N TRP A 102 6.73 0.03 19.63
CA TRP A 102 6.51 0.59 18.30
C TRP A 102 5.05 0.50 17.85
N LEU A 103 4.49 1.61 17.40
CA LEU A 103 3.23 1.67 16.68
C LEU A 103 3.52 1.99 15.21
N VAL A 104 3.05 1.14 14.29
CA VAL A 104 3.23 1.32 12.85
C VAL A 104 1.86 1.39 12.17
N LEU A 105 1.57 2.52 11.53
CA LEU A 105 0.32 2.74 10.81
C LEU A 105 0.59 2.85 9.31
N GLU A 106 -0.31 2.33 8.48
CA GLU A 106 -0.25 2.47 7.02
C GLU A 106 -1.56 3.03 6.47
N ASN A 107 -1.44 3.93 5.49
CA ASN A 107 -2.61 4.38 4.75
C ASN A 107 -2.23 4.95 3.35
N VAL A 108 -3.26 5.32 2.57
CA VAL A 108 -3.10 5.90 1.23
C VAL A 108 -2.52 7.32 1.28
N PRO A 109 -1.82 7.78 0.20
CA PRO A 109 -1.24 9.13 0.15
C PRO A 109 -2.25 10.26 0.36
N ASN A 110 -3.53 10.01 0.02
CA ASN A 110 -4.59 10.99 0.16
C ASN A 110 -4.80 11.47 1.61
N MET A 111 -4.32 10.72 2.61
CA MET A 111 -4.36 11.18 4.01
C MET A 111 -3.60 12.49 4.25
N LEU A 112 -2.59 12.79 3.43
CA LEU A 112 -1.80 14.02 3.52
C LEU A 112 -2.50 15.25 2.90
N THR A 113 -3.49 15.04 2.03
CA THR A 113 -4.11 16.13 1.24
C THR A 113 -5.61 16.26 1.46
N LEU A 114 -6.31 15.19 1.83
CA LEU A 114 -7.74 15.17 2.07
C LEU A 114 -8.12 16.16 3.17
N HIS A 115 -9.06 17.07 2.89
CA HIS A 115 -9.47 18.12 3.82
C HIS A 115 -8.27 18.89 4.41
N ARG A 116 -7.31 19.27 3.56
CA ARG A 116 -6.04 19.94 3.94
C ARG A 116 -5.20 19.10 4.90
N GLY A 117 -5.26 17.78 4.82
CA GLY A 117 -4.50 16.86 5.67
C GLY A 117 -5.11 16.64 7.06
N ALA A 118 -6.41 16.90 7.23
CA ALA A 118 -7.08 16.64 8.50
C ALA A 118 -6.88 15.21 9.03
N PRO A 119 -6.85 14.14 8.21
CA PRO A 119 -6.61 12.79 8.73
C PRO A 119 -5.24 12.60 9.36
N ILE A 120 -4.17 13.03 8.70
CA ILE A 120 -2.81 12.94 9.28
C ILE A 120 -2.69 13.87 10.49
N GLY A 121 -3.30 15.06 10.44
CA GLY A 121 -3.33 16.00 11.56
C GLY A 121 -3.99 15.41 12.81
N ALA A 122 -5.09 14.67 12.66
CA ALA A 122 -5.76 14.03 13.78
C ALA A 122 -4.91 12.90 14.40
N ILE A 123 -4.24 12.09 13.57
CA ILE A 123 -3.33 11.04 14.04
C ILE A 123 -2.14 11.66 14.80
N THR A 124 -1.46 12.65 14.22
CA THR A 124 -0.30 13.29 14.86
C THR A 124 -0.69 14.04 16.12
N SER A 125 -1.85 14.73 16.14
CA SER A 125 -2.36 15.40 17.34
C SER A 125 -2.64 14.43 18.47
N TRP A 126 -3.23 13.25 18.17
CA TRP A 126 -3.42 12.22 19.19
C TRP A 126 -2.08 11.69 19.72
N LEU A 127 -1.10 11.42 18.83
CA LEU A 127 0.24 10.99 19.22
C LEU A 127 0.91 12.02 20.11
N ASP A 128 0.82 13.31 19.76
CA ASP A 128 1.37 14.43 20.54
C ASP A 128 0.77 14.52 21.93
N GLN A 129 -0.58 14.46 22.02
CA GLN A 129 -1.30 14.52 23.29
C GLN A 129 -1.00 13.35 24.23
N ASN A 130 -0.56 12.21 23.67
CA ASN A 130 -0.22 11.01 24.43
C ASN A 130 1.30 10.78 24.57
N ASN A 131 2.12 11.80 24.31
CA ASN A 131 3.58 11.79 24.47
C ASN A 131 4.28 10.72 23.63
N TRP A 132 3.85 10.54 22.38
CA TRP A 132 4.54 9.72 21.40
C TRP A 132 5.44 10.59 20.52
N ASN A 133 6.69 10.20 20.34
CA ASN A 133 7.49 10.62 19.20
C ASN A 133 6.97 9.93 17.95
N TRP A 134 6.95 10.61 16.80
CA TRP A 134 6.48 10.04 15.55
C TRP A 134 7.31 10.50 14.35
N ALA A 135 7.38 9.64 13.36
CA ALA A 135 7.85 9.97 12.02
C ALA A 135 6.88 9.36 11.01
N TYR A 136 6.68 10.04 9.88
CA TYR A 136 6.01 9.43 8.74
C TYR A 136 6.76 9.70 7.44
N ARG A 137 6.60 8.78 6.48
CA ARG A 137 7.19 8.90 5.16
C ARG A 137 6.26 8.31 4.10
N LEU A 138 6.12 9.01 2.97
CA LEU A 138 5.51 8.49 1.76
C LEU A 138 6.53 7.62 1.04
N VAL A 139 6.16 6.37 0.77
CA VAL A 139 7.04 5.36 0.18
C VAL A 139 6.36 4.72 -1.03
N ASP A 140 7.11 4.48 -2.12
CA ASP A 140 6.61 3.78 -3.29
C ASP A 140 7.17 2.35 -3.37
N SER A 141 6.28 1.37 -3.37
CA SER A 141 6.60 -0.05 -3.36
C SER A 141 7.45 -0.51 -4.55
N GLN A 142 7.41 0.18 -5.69
CA GLN A 142 8.22 -0.18 -6.86
C GLN A 142 9.72 -0.24 -6.54
N TYR A 143 10.19 0.53 -5.57
CA TYR A 143 11.58 0.57 -5.16
C TYR A 143 12.01 -0.58 -4.26
N PHE A 144 11.06 -1.45 -3.86
CA PHE A 144 11.30 -2.64 -3.04
C PHE A 144 11.28 -3.96 -3.83
N GLY A 145 11.52 -3.89 -5.16
CA GLY A 145 11.66 -5.06 -6.01
C GLY A 145 10.36 -5.65 -6.56
N VAL A 146 9.21 -5.07 -6.25
CA VAL A 146 7.93 -5.42 -6.88
C VAL A 146 7.67 -4.58 -8.15
N ARG A 147 6.92 -5.15 -9.09
CA ARG A 147 6.60 -4.49 -10.36
C ARG A 147 5.28 -3.74 -10.30
N GLN A 148 5.04 -3.06 -9.16
CA GLN A 148 3.86 -2.26 -8.91
C GLN A 148 4.25 -0.90 -8.35
N ARG A 149 3.74 0.18 -8.96
CA ARG A 149 3.79 1.52 -8.40
C ARG A 149 2.64 1.66 -7.39
N ARG A 150 2.99 1.61 -6.10
CA ARG A 150 2.04 1.72 -4.99
C ARG A 150 2.61 2.60 -3.90
N ARG A 151 2.12 3.82 -3.86
CA ARG A 151 2.50 4.83 -2.88
C ARG A 151 1.67 4.67 -1.62
N ARG A 152 2.33 4.66 -0.44
CA ARG A 152 1.68 4.58 0.87
C ARG A 152 2.41 5.45 1.87
N VAL A 153 1.66 6.03 2.81
CA VAL A 153 2.19 6.72 3.97
C VAL A 153 2.35 5.69 5.07
N PHE A 154 3.55 5.58 5.61
CA PHE A 154 3.82 4.82 6.83
C PHE A 154 4.10 5.79 7.94
N VAL A 155 3.42 5.64 9.08
CA VAL A 155 3.67 6.36 10.31
C VAL A 155 4.26 5.38 11.31
N VAL A 156 5.39 5.72 11.90
CA VAL A 156 6.01 4.96 13.00
C VAL A 156 6.04 5.88 14.21
N ALA A 157 5.61 5.37 15.36
CA ALA A 157 5.62 6.11 16.60
C ALA A 157 6.15 5.26 17.76
N SER A 158 6.78 5.90 18.73
CA SER A 158 7.31 5.30 19.96
C SER A 158 7.31 6.31 21.11
N LYS A 159 7.15 5.81 22.33
CA LYS A 159 7.33 6.63 23.55
C LYS A 159 8.77 6.63 24.07
N SER A 160 9.55 5.63 23.70
CA SER A 160 10.91 5.41 24.25
C SER A 160 12.01 5.51 23.19
N GLU A 161 11.67 5.33 21.92
CA GLU A 161 12.63 5.23 20.83
C GLU A 161 12.47 6.37 19.83
N ASP A 162 13.49 6.60 18.99
CA ASP A 162 13.43 7.57 17.90
C ASP A 162 12.87 6.94 16.61
N PRO A 163 11.64 7.27 16.18
CA PRO A 163 11.03 6.69 14.98
C PRO A 163 11.72 7.11 13.68
N ARG A 164 12.56 8.16 13.69
CA ARG A 164 13.38 8.56 12.54
C ARG A 164 14.38 7.47 12.16
N GLY A 165 14.92 6.75 13.14
CA GLY A 165 15.81 5.61 12.93
C GLY A 165 15.18 4.46 12.15
N VAL A 166 13.84 4.40 12.09
CA VAL A 166 13.10 3.40 11.29
C VAL A 166 12.83 3.89 9.88
N LEU A 167 12.33 5.10 9.71
CA LEU A 167 11.85 5.57 8.39
C LEU A 167 12.84 6.46 7.65
N PHE A 168 13.80 7.10 8.35
CA PHE A 168 14.69 8.12 7.80
C PHE A 168 16.16 7.70 7.77
N ALA A 169 16.48 6.49 8.20
CA ALA A 169 17.84 5.97 8.17
C ALA A 169 18.33 5.56 6.77
N ASP A 170 17.42 5.47 5.81
CA ASP A 170 17.74 5.07 4.43
C ASP A 170 17.25 6.14 3.46
N GLU A 171 18.10 6.54 2.50
CA GLU A 171 17.76 7.45 1.41
C GLU A 171 18.63 7.15 0.20
N VAL A 172 18.01 6.91 -0.93
CA VAL A 172 18.72 6.71 -2.19
C VAL A 172 18.58 7.93 -3.10
N GLY A 173 17.51 8.69 -2.90
CA GLY A 173 17.20 9.85 -3.72
C GLY A 173 16.77 9.52 -5.14
N GLY A 174 16.46 10.58 -5.88
CA GLY A 174 16.14 10.53 -7.30
C GLY A 174 14.75 9.97 -7.62
N SER A 175 14.18 10.45 -8.71
CA SER A 175 12.89 10.02 -9.27
C SER A 175 13.02 8.92 -10.34
N GLY A 176 14.18 8.29 -10.47
CA GLY A 176 14.46 7.28 -11.48
C GLY A 176 13.57 6.06 -11.32
N GLY A 177 12.46 6.00 -12.06
CA GLY A 177 11.60 4.83 -12.14
C GLY A 177 12.32 3.63 -12.75
N LEU A 178 11.76 2.45 -12.55
CA LEU A 178 12.20 1.20 -13.15
C LEU A 178 11.80 1.16 -14.63
N ARG A 179 12.39 2.02 -15.46
CA ARG A 179 12.04 2.09 -16.88
C ARG A 179 12.36 0.77 -17.57
N SER A 180 11.38 0.21 -18.24
CA SER A 180 11.51 -0.93 -19.12
C SER A 180 10.54 -0.77 -20.28
N HIS A 181 11.03 -0.63 -21.47
CA HIS A 181 10.20 -0.48 -22.68
C HIS A 181 9.57 -1.79 -23.17
N LYS A 182 9.59 -2.85 -22.35
CA LYS A 182 9.05 -4.18 -22.71
C LYS A 182 7.62 -4.39 -22.28
N ALA A 183 7.13 -3.64 -21.28
CA ALA A 183 5.76 -3.76 -20.78
C ALA A 183 5.32 -2.46 -20.10
N TYR A 184 4.05 -2.10 -20.28
CA TYR A 184 3.46 -0.86 -19.76
C TYR A 184 2.15 -1.15 -19.06
N GLY A 185 2.08 -0.87 -17.75
CA GLY A 185 0.84 -1.03 -16.99
C GLY A 185 -0.08 0.18 -17.12
N PHE A 186 -1.39 -0.05 -17.11
CA PHE A 186 -2.38 1.02 -17.17
C PHE A 186 -3.74 0.61 -16.58
N TYR A 187 -4.56 1.61 -16.22
CA TYR A 187 -5.94 1.39 -15.78
C TYR A 187 -6.90 1.43 -16.98
N TRP A 188 -7.34 0.29 -17.45
CA TRP A 188 -8.32 0.16 -18.54
C TRP A 188 -9.73 0.60 -18.14
N THR A 189 -10.05 0.70 -16.86
CA THR A 189 -11.33 1.19 -16.34
C THR A 189 -11.44 2.73 -16.29
N GLU A 190 -10.33 3.40 -16.50
CA GLU A 190 -10.22 4.86 -16.54
C GLU A 190 -10.13 5.33 -18.01
N GLY A 191 -9.36 6.35 -18.32
CA GLY A 191 -9.13 6.84 -19.68
C GLY A 191 -9.49 8.29 -19.89
N ASN A 192 -10.30 8.90 -19.00
CA ASN A 192 -10.72 10.31 -19.13
C ASN A 192 -9.85 11.27 -18.31
N ARG A 193 -9.39 10.84 -17.11
CA ARG A 193 -8.67 11.70 -16.16
C ARG A 193 -7.24 11.24 -15.89
N GLY A 194 -6.86 10.09 -16.38
CA GLY A 194 -5.54 9.53 -16.23
C GLY A 194 -5.50 8.06 -16.63
N LEU A 195 -4.31 7.57 -16.93
CA LEU A 195 -4.09 6.18 -17.33
C LEU A 195 -3.47 5.35 -16.20
N GLY A 196 -2.91 6.01 -15.19
CA GLY A 196 -2.04 5.32 -14.24
C GLY A 196 -0.79 4.73 -14.91
N TRP A 197 -0.36 5.26 -16.07
CA TRP A 197 0.71 4.73 -16.91
C TRP A 197 1.97 4.42 -16.14
N GLY A 198 2.50 3.20 -16.29
CA GLY A 198 3.72 2.74 -15.66
C GLY A 198 4.62 1.99 -16.62
N GLU A 199 5.86 2.44 -16.80
CA GLU A 199 6.87 1.77 -17.61
C GLU A 199 7.56 0.67 -16.80
N GLY A 200 7.41 -0.58 -17.20
CA GLY A 200 7.96 -1.75 -16.50
C GLY A 200 7.31 -2.06 -15.15
N VAL A 201 6.21 -1.39 -14.82
CA VAL A 201 5.42 -1.58 -13.59
C VAL A 201 3.94 -1.48 -13.88
N THR A 202 3.11 -2.12 -13.07
CA THR A 202 1.67 -1.87 -13.03
C THR A 202 1.37 -0.65 -12.18
N PRO A 203 0.27 0.09 -12.43
CA PRO A 203 -0.27 1.00 -11.42
C PRO A 203 -0.76 0.20 -10.21
N THR A 204 -1.14 0.91 -9.14
CA THR A 204 -1.61 0.33 -7.88
C THR A 204 -2.73 -0.70 -8.10
N LEU A 205 -2.57 -1.90 -7.59
CA LEU A 205 -3.66 -2.87 -7.50
C LEU A 205 -4.76 -2.33 -6.58
N LYS A 206 -5.98 -2.27 -7.10
CA LYS A 206 -7.16 -1.80 -6.35
C LYS A 206 -7.99 -3.00 -5.89
N GLY A 207 -8.64 -2.89 -4.74
CA GLY A 207 -9.51 -3.94 -4.18
C GLY A 207 -10.82 -4.19 -4.94
N GLY A 208 -10.96 -3.66 -6.16
CA GLY A 208 -12.15 -3.79 -6.99
C GLY A 208 -13.06 -2.56 -6.94
N SER A 209 -14.14 -2.60 -7.73
CA SER A 209 -15.19 -1.57 -7.76
C SER A 209 -16.19 -1.76 -6.61
N LYS A 210 -17.03 -0.74 -6.36
CA LYS A 210 -18.17 -0.86 -5.41
C LYS A 210 -19.14 -1.99 -5.79
N LEU A 211 -19.14 -2.42 -7.05
CA LEU A 211 -19.96 -3.52 -7.58
C LEU A 211 -19.30 -4.90 -7.36
N GLY A 212 -18.18 -4.99 -6.64
CA GLY A 212 -17.49 -6.26 -6.40
C GLY A 212 -16.78 -6.86 -7.62
N ILE A 213 -16.72 -6.13 -8.74
CA ILE A 213 -16.05 -6.59 -9.96
C ILE A 213 -14.56 -6.36 -9.82
N ALA A 214 -13.78 -7.43 -9.91
CA ALA A 214 -12.34 -7.37 -9.98
C ALA A 214 -11.89 -6.62 -11.24
N SER A 215 -11.11 -5.56 -11.06
CA SER A 215 -10.59 -4.74 -12.16
C SER A 215 -9.08 -4.58 -12.01
N PRO A 216 -8.29 -5.68 -12.17
CA PRO A 216 -6.84 -5.55 -12.16
C PRO A 216 -6.38 -4.61 -13.27
N PRO A 217 -5.25 -3.90 -13.12
CA PRO A 217 -4.69 -3.10 -14.20
C PRO A 217 -4.38 -3.97 -15.40
N ALA A 218 -4.49 -3.40 -16.59
CA ALA A 218 -4.01 -4.05 -17.80
C ALA A 218 -2.53 -3.74 -18.03
N VAL A 219 -1.90 -4.57 -18.89
CA VAL A 219 -0.51 -4.39 -19.33
C VAL A 219 -0.47 -4.51 -20.84
N TRP A 220 0.16 -3.51 -21.46
CA TRP A 220 0.54 -3.57 -22.86
C TRP A 220 1.95 -4.14 -22.99
N ARG A 221 2.12 -5.13 -23.83
CA ARG A 221 3.36 -5.84 -24.17
C ARG A 221 3.68 -5.62 -25.65
N PRO A 222 4.44 -4.59 -26.03
CA PRO A 222 4.66 -4.24 -27.44
C PRO A 222 5.22 -5.37 -28.32
N ALA A 223 6.01 -6.27 -27.74
CA ALA A 223 6.59 -7.44 -28.42
C ALA A 223 5.73 -8.71 -28.33
N GLY A 224 4.55 -8.64 -27.69
CA GLY A 224 3.64 -9.77 -27.60
C GLY A 224 2.89 -10.02 -28.92
N PRO A 225 2.43 -11.25 -29.16
CA PRO A 225 1.52 -11.53 -30.28
C PRO A 225 0.25 -10.65 -30.19
N THR A 226 -0.38 -10.36 -31.34
CA THR A 226 -1.50 -9.41 -31.44
C THR A 226 -2.61 -9.71 -30.42
N GLY A 227 -3.07 -10.95 -30.26
CA GLY A 227 -4.09 -11.33 -29.27
C GLY A 227 -3.60 -11.32 -27.82
N GLU A 228 -2.29 -11.29 -27.57
CA GLU A 228 -1.68 -11.28 -26.24
C GLU A 228 -0.93 -9.98 -25.91
N ALA A 229 -1.04 -8.97 -26.77
CA ALA A 229 -0.37 -7.69 -26.58
C ALA A 229 -1.01 -6.85 -25.47
N ILE A 230 -2.32 -6.95 -25.26
CA ILE A 230 -3.06 -6.25 -24.21
C ILE A 230 -3.68 -7.28 -23.25
N VAL A 231 -3.12 -7.39 -22.05
CA VAL A 231 -3.47 -8.45 -21.11
C VAL A 231 -3.75 -7.92 -19.71
N LYS A 232 -4.42 -8.72 -18.91
CA LYS A 232 -4.53 -8.55 -17.45
C LYS A 232 -3.66 -9.60 -16.77
N PRO A 233 -2.97 -9.27 -15.68
CA PRO A 233 -2.28 -10.26 -14.85
C PRO A 233 -3.25 -11.33 -14.34
N SER A 234 -2.79 -12.57 -14.18
CA SER A 234 -3.49 -13.57 -13.38
C SER A 234 -3.50 -13.14 -11.91
N ILE A 235 -4.34 -13.77 -11.09
CA ILE A 235 -4.35 -13.48 -9.65
C ILE A 235 -3.04 -13.89 -8.99
N GLU A 236 -2.38 -14.95 -9.47
CA GLU A 236 -1.05 -15.38 -9.02
C GLU A 236 0.01 -14.31 -9.33
N ALA A 237 -0.04 -13.70 -10.51
CA ALA A 237 0.79 -12.55 -10.84
C ALA A 237 0.47 -11.35 -9.92
N GLY A 238 -0.81 -11.12 -9.59
CA GLY A 238 -1.26 -10.10 -8.65
C GLY A 238 -0.65 -10.27 -7.25
N GLU A 239 -0.66 -11.50 -6.72
CA GLU A 239 -0.01 -11.84 -5.44
C GLU A 239 1.49 -11.52 -5.47
N ARG A 240 2.17 -11.86 -6.57
CA ARG A 240 3.60 -11.56 -6.77
C ARG A 240 3.87 -10.05 -6.86
N LEU A 241 2.98 -9.28 -7.46
CA LEU A 241 3.07 -7.81 -7.53
C LEU A 241 2.99 -7.14 -6.15
N GLN A 242 2.42 -7.81 -5.15
CA GLN A 242 2.40 -7.37 -3.74
C GLN A 242 3.50 -8.01 -2.88
N GLY A 243 4.33 -8.90 -3.46
CA GLY A 243 5.44 -9.56 -2.76
C GLY A 243 5.05 -10.84 -2.01
N PHE A 244 3.83 -11.34 -2.21
CA PHE A 244 3.39 -12.65 -1.71
C PHE A 244 3.88 -13.80 -2.60
N ARG A 245 3.80 -15.03 -2.11
CA ARG A 245 3.98 -16.23 -2.93
C ARG A 245 2.74 -16.46 -3.79
N SER A 246 2.92 -17.06 -4.96
CA SER A 246 1.81 -17.53 -5.80
C SER A 246 0.93 -18.51 -5.02
N GLY A 247 -0.39 -18.35 -5.13
CA GLY A 247 -1.38 -19.13 -4.38
C GLY A 247 -1.54 -18.72 -2.92
N TRP A 248 -1.05 -17.53 -2.52
CA TRP A 248 -1.17 -17.03 -1.14
C TRP A 248 -2.63 -16.96 -0.67
N THR A 249 -3.52 -16.45 -1.53
CA THR A 249 -4.93 -16.23 -1.23
C THR A 249 -5.86 -17.37 -1.72
N ARG A 250 -5.33 -18.52 -2.12
CA ARG A 250 -6.11 -19.62 -2.72
C ARG A 250 -7.27 -20.08 -1.84
N VAL A 251 -7.08 -20.13 -0.53
CA VAL A 251 -8.13 -20.52 0.44
C VAL A 251 -9.35 -19.60 0.41
N ALA A 252 -9.19 -18.36 -0.05
CA ALA A 252 -10.30 -17.40 -0.17
C ALA A 252 -11.26 -17.70 -1.37
N GLY A 253 -10.98 -18.73 -2.17
CA GLY A 253 -11.84 -19.23 -3.22
C GLY A 253 -11.83 -18.37 -4.48
N LYS A 254 -12.93 -17.67 -4.78
CA LYS A 254 -13.17 -16.98 -6.07
C LYS A 254 -12.17 -15.85 -6.33
N ASP A 255 -11.71 -15.72 -7.57
CA ASP A 255 -10.73 -14.72 -8.00
C ASP A 255 -11.16 -13.28 -7.69
N GLY A 256 -12.43 -12.94 -7.79
CA GLY A 256 -12.93 -11.62 -7.39
C GLY A 256 -12.63 -11.28 -5.93
N THR A 257 -12.82 -12.23 -5.02
CA THR A 257 -12.46 -12.11 -3.60
C THR A 257 -10.95 -11.99 -3.43
N ARG A 258 -10.19 -12.85 -4.10
CA ARG A 258 -8.72 -12.85 -4.06
C ARG A 258 -8.14 -11.52 -4.55
N TRP A 259 -8.67 -10.95 -5.65
CA TRP A 259 -8.27 -9.64 -6.14
C TRP A 259 -8.53 -8.52 -5.13
N LYS A 260 -9.69 -8.56 -4.45
CA LYS A 260 -10.01 -7.59 -3.40
C LYS A 260 -9.01 -7.68 -2.23
N LEU A 261 -8.68 -8.89 -1.80
CA LEU A 261 -7.68 -9.16 -0.77
C LEU A 261 -6.29 -8.63 -1.15
N VAL A 262 -5.82 -8.97 -2.34
CA VAL A 262 -4.51 -8.55 -2.85
C VAL A 262 -4.45 -7.03 -3.05
N GLY A 263 -5.53 -6.41 -3.56
CA GLY A 263 -5.60 -4.97 -3.76
C GLY A 263 -5.56 -4.16 -2.46
N ASN A 264 -6.09 -4.69 -1.38
CA ASN A 264 -6.10 -4.02 -0.07
C ASN A 264 -4.82 -4.28 0.75
N ALA A 265 -4.03 -5.28 0.39
CA ALA A 265 -2.88 -5.70 1.19
C ALA A 265 -1.77 -4.65 1.25
N VAL A 266 -1.05 -4.62 2.37
CA VAL A 266 0.25 -3.96 2.49
C VAL A 266 1.28 -4.74 1.66
N THR A 267 2.18 -4.04 0.99
CA THR A 267 3.25 -4.67 0.19
C THR A 267 4.31 -5.27 1.11
N ALA A 268 4.41 -6.59 1.13
CA ALA A 268 5.27 -7.32 2.07
C ALA A 268 6.76 -6.90 2.04
N PRO A 269 7.42 -6.61 0.90
CA PRO A 269 8.81 -6.11 0.90
C PRO A 269 9.00 -4.77 1.60
N VAL A 270 8.02 -3.86 1.57
CA VAL A 270 8.08 -2.59 2.33
C VAL A 270 8.03 -2.89 3.82
N ALA A 271 7.10 -3.75 4.24
CA ALA A 271 7.02 -4.20 5.63
C ALA A 271 8.29 -4.96 6.09
N THR A 272 8.99 -5.67 5.18
CA THR A 272 10.29 -6.28 5.48
C THR A 272 11.35 -5.22 5.82
N TRP A 273 11.40 -4.14 5.06
CA TRP A 273 12.32 -3.03 5.34
C TRP A 273 12.00 -2.40 6.70
N ILE A 274 10.73 -2.09 6.96
CA ILE A 274 10.29 -1.54 8.25
C ILE A 274 10.66 -2.50 9.39
N GLY A 275 10.36 -3.79 9.27
CA GLY A 275 10.66 -4.80 10.29
C GLY A 275 12.15 -4.88 10.65
N ARG A 276 13.03 -4.82 9.64
CA ARG A 276 14.48 -4.76 9.88
C ARG A 276 14.90 -3.49 10.63
N ARG A 277 14.28 -2.35 10.29
CA ARG A 277 14.58 -1.09 10.96
C ARG A 277 13.99 -1.00 12.37
N LEU A 278 12.87 -1.65 12.64
CA LEU A 278 12.33 -1.78 14.01
C LEU A 278 13.27 -2.60 14.91
N THR A 279 13.87 -3.67 14.37
CA THR A 279 14.83 -4.51 15.12
C THR A 279 16.23 -3.91 15.20
N GLN A 280 16.61 -3.12 14.21
CA GLN A 280 17.91 -2.45 14.09
C GLN A 280 17.71 -1.03 13.55
N PRO A 281 17.24 -0.08 14.38
CA PRO A 281 17.15 1.33 13.99
C PRO A 281 18.52 1.85 13.52
N GLY A 282 18.51 2.69 12.49
CA GLY A 282 19.73 3.34 11.99
C GLY A 282 19.77 4.80 12.37
N GLU A 283 20.91 5.47 12.06
CA GLU A 283 21.00 6.92 12.19
C GLU A 283 20.20 7.60 11.07
N PRO A 284 19.35 8.59 11.39
CA PRO A 284 18.66 9.38 10.37
C PRO A 284 19.65 10.06 9.42
N VAL A 285 19.37 10.00 8.12
CA VAL A 285 20.24 10.62 7.11
C VAL A 285 20.26 12.14 7.26
N ASP A 286 21.40 12.76 6.97
CA ASP A 286 21.52 14.21 6.97
C ASP A 286 20.96 14.78 5.66
N VAL A 287 19.78 15.40 5.74
CA VAL A 287 19.08 16.05 4.64
C VAL A 287 18.47 17.38 5.10
N GLN A 288 18.10 18.24 4.15
CA GLN A 288 17.45 19.50 4.47
C GLN A 288 16.17 19.27 5.29
N ARG A 289 16.03 20.06 6.35
CA ARG A 289 14.89 20.05 7.27
C ARG A 289 14.34 21.47 7.44
N THR A 290 13.04 21.58 7.66
CA THR A 290 12.37 22.83 7.98
C THR A 290 11.33 22.61 9.06
N VAL A 291 11.14 23.58 9.95
CA VAL A 291 10.11 23.50 10.99
C VAL A 291 8.73 23.36 10.33
N LEU A 292 7.96 22.41 10.79
CA LEU A 292 6.58 22.18 10.30
C LEU A 292 5.64 23.11 11.08
N LEU A 293 5.23 24.19 10.43
CA LEU A 293 4.32 25.17 11.04
C LEU A 293 2.86 24.72 10.97
N PRO A 294 2.03 25.01 11.98
CA PRO A 294 0.60 24.75 11.95
C PRO A 294 -0.07 25.41 10.73
N GLY A 295 -0.98 24.68 10.06
CA GLY A 295 -1.72 25.17 8.90
C GLY A 295 -0.99 25.12 7.56
N THR A 296 0.28 24.68 7.53
CA THR A 296 0.99 24.39 6.28
C THR A 296 0.54 23.06 5.67
N SER A 297 0.79 22.87 4.36
CA SER A 297 0.53 21.59 3.71
C SER A 297 1.47 20.51 4.26
N TRP A 298 0.93 19.32 4.49
CA TRP A 298 1.70 18.18 4.97
C TRP A 298 2.72 17.73 3.91
N PRO A 299 4.01 17.68 4.24
CA PRO A 299 5.06 17.20 3.32
C PRO A 299 4.98 15.67 3.12
N THR A 300 5.81 15.14 2.24
CA THR A 300 5.90 13.70 2.00
C THR A 300 6.63 12.93 3.12
N ALA A 301 7.37 13.63 3.96
CA ALA A 301 8.00 13.09 5.16
C ALA A 301 8.08 14.17 6.24
N ALA A 302 7.74 13.81 7.46
CA ALA A 302 7.92 14.66 8.64
C ALA A 302 8.08 13.79 9.89
N ALA A 303 8.68 14.41 10.92
CA ALA A 303 8.83 13.78 12.24
C ALA A 303 8.63 14.82 13.35
N ARG A 304 8.19 14.34 14.51
CA ARG A 304 8.23 15.09 15.77
C ARG A 304 8.92 14.23 16.82
N VAL A 305 10.04 14.72 17.28
CA VAL A 305 10.85 14.11 18.34
C VAL A 305 11.21 15.22 19.32
N ASP A 306 11.14 14.95 20.61
CA ASP A 306 11.41 15.91 21.69
C ASP A 306 10.64 17.23 21.57
N GLY A 307 9.39 17.13 21.09
CA GLY A 307 8.46 18.26 21.03
C GLY A 307 8.53 19.13 19.77
N GLN A 308 9.54 18.97 18.91
CA GLN A 308 9.66 19.74 17.67
C GLN A 308 9.26 18.95 16.45
N ALA A 309 8.32 19.48 15.64
CA ALA A 309 7.91 18.90 14.38
C ALA A 309 8.68 19.52 13.21
N GLU A 310 9.24 18.67 12.36
CA GLU A 310 10.04 19.05 11.17
C GLU A 310 9.59 18.33 9.92
N ALA A 311 9.54 19.04 8.81
CA ALA A 311 9.46 18.49 7.46
C ALA A 311 10.85 18.07 7.00
N TRP A 312 10.97 16.88 6.40
CA TRP A 312 12.23 16.29 5.94
C TRP A 312 12.22 16.13 4.42
N CYS A 313 13.30 16.57 3.76
CA CYS A 313 13.45 16.45 2.30
C CYS A 313 13.89 15.03 1.91
N LEU A 314 12.98 14.07 2.07
CA LEU A 314 13.19 12.66 1.73
C LEU A 314 12.39 12.25 0.51
N SER A 315 12.98 11.40 -0.33
CA SER A 315 12.30 10.82 -1.49
C SER A 315 11.41 9.63 -1.08
N GLU A 316 10.58 9.18 -2.03
CA GLU A 316 9.77 7.96 -1.87
C GLU A 316 10.60 6.67 -2.02
N ARG A 317 11.93 6.80 -2.21
CA ARG A 317 12.88 5.73 -2.50
C ARG A 317 13.93 5.59 -1.40
N PRO A 318 13.57 4.97 -0.26
CA PRO A 318 14.53 4.79 0.83
C PRO A 318 15.66 3.82 0.46
N VAL A 319 15.39 2.77 -0.32
CA VAL A 319 16.36 1.68 -0.53
C VAL A 319 16.63 1.42 -2.01
N ARG A 320 17.84 0.92 -2.29
CA ARG A 320 18.21 0.36 -3.59
C ARG A 320 18.11 -1.16 -3.53
N VAL A 321 17.02 -1.71 -4.07
CA VAL A 321 16.85 -3.16 -4.16
C VAL A 321 17.17 -3.63 -5.58
N ARG A 322 17.94 -4.72 -5.69
CA ARG A 322 18.18 -5.37 -6.98
C ARG A 322 16.86 -5.94 -7.51
N ILE A 323 16.50 -5.55 -8.71
CA ILE A 323 15.29 -5.99 -9.36
C ILE A 323 15.57 -7.31 -10.08
N GLY A 324 14.98 -8.41 -9.60
CA GLY A 324 15.20 -9.73 -10.18
C GLY A 324 14.50 -9.92 -11.54
N GLN A 325 13.18 -9.80 -11.56
CA GLN A 325 12.36 -10.14 -12.74
C GLN A 325 11.69 -8.89 -13.34
N SER A 326 11.64 -8.78 -14.69
CA SER A 326 10.88 -7.73 -15.37
C SER A 326 9.37 -7.92 -15.21
N LEU A 327 8.57 -6.89 -15.47
CA LEU A 327 7.10 -7.03 -15.49
C LEU A 327 6.67 -8.07 -16.53
N ASP A 328 7.20 -7.99 -17.73
CA ASP A 328 6.93 -8.96 -18.80
C ASP A 328 7.28 -10.39 -18.39
N GLY A 329 8.48 -10.61 -17.84
CA GLY A 329 8.90 -11.93 -17.36
C GLY A 329 8.04 -12.45 -16.20
N LEU A 330 7.56 -11.56 -15.30
CA LEU A 330 6.62 -11.94 -14.24
C LEU A 330 5.29 -12.42 -14.83
N LEU A 331 4.75 -11.70 -15.81
CA LEU A 331 3.51 -12.06 -16.47
C LEU A 331 3.63 -13.38 -17.25
N THR A 332 4.73 -13.57 -17.97
CA THR A 332 5.02 -14.84 -18.68
C THR A 332 5.08 -16.02 -17.71
N ARG A 333 5.67 -15.83 -16.53
CA ARG A 333 5.84 -16.90 -15.54
C ARG A 333 4.55 -17.27 -14.81
N TYR A 334 3.73 -16.27 -14.45
CA TYR A 334 2.56 -16.48 -13.58
C TYR A 334 1.23 -16.42 -14.33
N GLY A 335 1.26 -16.09 -15.61
CA GLY A 335 0.11 -16.10 -16.50
C GLY A 335 -0.63 -14.77 -16.62
N THR A 336 -1.37 -14.68 -17.69
CA THR A 336 -2.20 -13.53 -18.07
C THR A 336 -3.51 -13.99 -18.67
N THR A 337 -4.47 -13.08 -18.75
CA THR A 337 -5.68 -13.22 -19.57
C THR A 337 -5.78 -12.03 -20.50
N PRO A 338 -6.16 -12.21 -21.78
CA PRO A 338 -6.41 -11.09 -22.68
C PRO A 338 -7.42 -10.11 -22.11
N LEU A 339 -7.26 -8.82 -22.41
CA LEU A 339 -8.30 -7.85 -22.12
C LEU A 339 -9.48 -8.11 -23.06
N SER A 340 -10.70 -8.26 -22.54
CA SER A 340 -11.87 -8.61 -23.36
C SER A 340 -12.17 -7.52 -24.39
N LEU A 341 -12.77 -7.90 -25.52
CA LEU A 341 -13.17 -7.00 -26.60
C LEU A 341 -13.99 -5.81 -26.09
N THR A 342 -15.01 -6.06 -25.26
CA THR A 342 -15.85 -5.01 -24.66
C THR A 342 -15.04 -4.03 -23.81
N ALA A 343 -14.12 -4.54 -23.00
CA ALA A 343 -13.24 -3.70 -22.17
C ALA A 343 -12.28 -2.88 -23.03
N THR A 344 -11.69 -3.48 -24.06
CA THR A 344 -10.77 -2.81 -24.98
C THR A 344 -11.47 -1.69 -25.74
N ARG A 345 -12.61 -1.98 -26.40
CA ARG A 345 -13.39 -0.98 -27.13
C ARG A 345 -13.88 0.18 -26.23
N GLY A 346 -14.37 -0.15 -25.03
CA GLY A 346 -14.83 0.85 -24.07
C GLY A 346 -13.68 1.74 -23.57
N PHE A 347 -12.52 1.19 -23.33
CA PHE A 347 -11.33 1.94 -22.94
C PHE A 347 -10.80 2.81 -24.08
N THR A 348 -10.63 2.25 -25.30
CA THR A 348 -10.15 2.97 -26.48
C THR A 348 -11.01 4.20 -26.78
N ARG A 349 -12.35 4.05 -26.79
CA ARG A 349 -13.28 5.16 -27.00
C ARG A 349 -13.09 6.28 -25.96
N ARG A 350 -12.95 5.95 -24.68
CA ARG A 350 -12.73 6.97 -23.62
C ARG A 350 -11.37 7.63 -23.77
N LEU A 351 -10.34 6.88 -24.12
CA LEU A 351 -8.99 7.37 -24.32
C LEU A 351 -8.91 8.36 -25.50
N GLU A 352 -9.55 8.03 -26.61
CA GLU A 352 -9.58 8.87 -27.82
C GLU A 352 -10.39 10.16 -27.61
N ALA A 353 -11.46 10.11 -26.83
CA ALA A 353 -12.26 11.27 -26.46
C ALA A 353 -11.56 12.17 -25.42
N SER A 354 -10.41 11.75 -24.86
CA SER A 354 -9.69 12.50 -23.84
C SER A 354 -8.55 13.34 -24.44
N SER A 355 -8.12 14.36 -23.68
CA SER A 355 -6.91 15.16 -23.98
C SER A 355 -5.62 14.53 -23.42
N LEU A 356 -5.66 13.29 -22.91
CA LEU A 356 -4.50 12.65 -22.31
C LEU A 356 -3.40 12.38 -23.35
N ARG A 357 -2.17 12.76 -23.02
CA ARG A 357 -0.99 12.38 -23.81
C ARG A 357 -0.86 10.85 -23.82
N ARG A 358 -0.71 10.28 -25.02
CA ARG A 358 -0.58 8.85 -25.24
C ARG A 358 0.40 8.57 -26.37
N ARG A 359 0.96 7.38 -26.38
CA ARG A 359 1.82 6.89 -27.46
C ARG A 359 0.94 6.47 -28.65
N ALA A 360 1.32 6.82 -29.86
CA ALA A 360 0.58 6.43 -31.07
C ALA A 360 0.55 4.90 -31.25
N ASP A 361 1.67 4.24 -31.03
CA ASP A 361 1.81 2.78 -31.12
C ASP A 361 0.94 2.03 -30.10
N PHE A 362 0.68 2.62 -28.91
CA PHE A 362 -0.26 2.04 -27.97
C PHE A 362 -1.71 2.11 -28.45
N THR A 363 -2.13 3.20 -29.04
CA THR A 363 -3.49 3.32 -29.63
C THR A 363 -3.66 2.32 -30.78
N SER A 364 -2.67 2.20 -31.66
CA SER A 364 -2.69 1.20 -32.74
C SER A 364 -2.77 -0.23 -32.19
N ALA A 365 -2.04 -0.55 -31.12
CA ALA A 365 -2.11 -1.86 -30.47
C ALA A 365 -3.49 -2.16 -29.87
N LEU A 366 -4.19 -1.16 -29.33
CA LEU A 366 -5.56 -1.32 -28.83
C LEU A 366 -6.55 -1.65 -29.95
N HIS A 367 -6.42 -0.97 -31.10
CA HIS A 367 -7.26 -1.27 -32.28
C HIS A 367 -6.99 -2.66 -32.81
N ALA A 368 -5.72 -3.03 -33.05
CA ALA A 368 -5.34 -4.35 -33.52
C ALA A 368 -5.82 -5.48 -32.58
N HIS A 369 -5.74 -5.25 -31.25
CA HIS A 369 -6.26 -6.19 -30.27
C HIS A 369 -7.79 -6.31 -30.33
N ALA A 370 -8.51 -5.20 -30.54
CA ALA A 370 -9.96 -5.22 -30.66
C ALA A 370 -10.44 -5.88 -31.98
N GLU A 371 -9.72 -5.71 -33.06
CA GLU A 371 -9.96 -6.36 -34.35
C GLU A 371 -9.75 -7.88 -34.22
N PHE A 372 -8.64 -8.31 -33.65
CA PHE A 372 -8.32 -9.74 -33.44
C PHE A 372 -9.42 -10.52 -32.68
N TYR A 373 -10.13 -9.88 -31.76
CA TYR A 373 -11.23 -10.51 -30.99
C TYR A 373 -12.63 -10.16 -31.51
N ALA A 374 -12.74 -9.47 -32.64
CA ALA A 374 -14.02 -9.19 -33.30
C ALA A 374 -14.41 -10.27 -34.32
N ASP A 375 -13.42 -11.00 -34.85
CA ASP A 375 -13.54 -12.16 -35.72
C ASP A 375 -13.75 -13.44 -34.87
#